data_727b30daf5038b8f9c342c70eda02cea
#
_entry.id   727b30daf5038b8f9c342c70eda02cea
#
_cell.length_a   1.000
_cell.length_b   1.000
_cell.length_c   1.000
_cell.angle_alpha   90.00
_cell.angle_beta   90.00
_cell.angle_gamma   90.00
#
_symmetry.space_group_name_H-M   'P 1'
#
loop_
_entity.id
_entity.type
_entity.pdbx_description
1 polymer ?
#
loop_
_entity_poly.entity_id
_entity_poly.type
_entity_poly.pdbx_seq_one_letter_code
_entity_poly.pdbx_strand_id
1 'polypeptide(L)'
;MEAHASNASGSAGKWSPAPDASEIVKSIHAMLHPRNIVLVGATDKPGNYAERFWNNLVKYKFAGGLYPVNPSAGEILGLKAYPKIGDIGRPVDLAIIVIPAKFVPASLRECAAAGIKSAVVISAGFKEAGKDGTLLEEELK
;
A
#
# COMPACT_ATOMS: atom_id res chain seq x y z
N MET A 1 -47.07 -32.35 -18.16
CA MET A 1 -46.82 -31.26 -17.18
C MET A 1 -45.33 -31.04 -17.15
N GLU A 2 -44.89 -30.00 -17.83
CA GLU A 2 -43.45 -29.66 -17.95
C GLU A 2 -43.08 -28.69 -16.83
N ALA A 3 -42.04 -29.03 -16.05
CA ALA A 3 -41.51 -28.18 -15.01
C ALA A 3 -40.37 -27.35 -15.59
N HIS A 4 -40.58 -26.04 -15.61
CA HIS A 4 -39.55 -25.06 -16.00
C HIS A 4 -38.39 -25.05 -15.00
N ALA A 5 -37.22 -25.50 -15.44
CA ALA A 5 -35.98 -25.25 -14.74
C ALA A 5 -35.47 -23.85 -15.10
N SER A 6 -35.58 -22.91 -14.18
CA SER A 6 -34.98 -21.58 -14.33
C SER A 6 -33.45 -21.65 -14.13
N ASN A 7 -32.75 -21.33 -15.19
CA ASN A 7 -31.30 -21.28 -15.24
C ASN A 7 -30.81 -19.99 -14.56
N ALA A 8 -30.37 -20.09 -13.31
CA ALA A 8 -29.67 -19.01 -12.64
C ALA A 8 -28.19 -19.09 -13.01
N SER A 9 -27.79 -18.33 -14.04
CA SER A 9 -26.38 -18.09 -14.35
C SER A 9 -25.75 -17.15 -13.33
N GLY A 10 -25.38 -17.71 -12.18
CA GLY A 10 -24.50 -17.04 -11.24
C GLY A 10 -23.10 -16.98 -11.85
N SER A 11 -22.60 -15.76 -12.06
CA SER A 11 -21.20 -15.52 -12.40
C SER A 11 -20.36 -16.04 -11.24
N ALA A 12 -19.81 -17.24 -11.38
CA ALA A 12 -18.87 -17.80 -10.44
C ALA A 12 -17.62 -16.88 -10.47
N GLY A 13 -17.45 -16.05 -9.44
CA GLY A 13 -16.21 -15.36 -9.19
C GLY A 13 -15.09 -16.40 -9.23
N LYS A 14 -14.05 -16.14 -10.01
CA LYS A 14 -12.89 -17.03 -10.10
C LYS A 14 -12.30 -17.18 -8.72
N TRP A 15 -12.61 -18.28 -8.05
CA TRP A 15 -11.97 -18.67 -6.81
C TRP A 15 -10.48 -18.85 -7.10
N SER A 16 -9.67 -18.01 -6.49
CA SER A 16 -8.22 -18.15 -6.48
C SER A 16 -7.87 -18.99 -5.24
N PRO A 17 -7.06 -20.04 -5.37
CA PRO A 17 -6.65 -20.79 -4.18
C PRO A 17 -6.00 -19.85 -3.18
N ALA A 18 -6.28 -20.04 -1.89
CA ALA A 18 -5.63 -19.29 -0.83
C ALA A 18 -4.11 -19.39 -0.98
N PRO A 19 -3.37 -18.30 -0.75
CA PRO A 19 -1.91 -18.34 -0.83
C PRO A 19 -1.37 -19.44 0.09
N ASP A 20 -0.35 -20.16 -0.37
CA ASP A 20 0.33 -21.16 0.43
C ASP A 20 0.84 -20.55 1.74
N ALA A 21 0.72 -21.27 2.84
CA ALA A 21 1.19 -20.84 4.15
C ALA A 21 2.65 -20.34 4.12
N SER A 22 3.50 -20.91 3.28
CA SER A 22 4.89 -20.49 3.10
C SER A 22 4.98 -19.09 2.47
N GLU A 23 4.08 -18.72 1.56
CA GLU A 23 4.03 -17.38 0.94
C GLU A 23 3.51 -16.33 1.92
N ILE A 24 2.52 -16.69 2.73
CA ILE A 24 2.02 -15.82 3.81
C ILE A 24 3.14 -15.52 4.80
N VAL A 25 3.87 -16.52 5.25
CA VAL A 25 5.00 -16.36 6.18
C VAL A 25 6.08 -15.46 5.58
N LYS A 26 6.42 -15.64 4.30
CA LYS A 26 7.40 -14.77 3.60
C LYS A 26 6.94 -13.32 3.54
N SER A 27 5.66 -13.09 3.24
CA SER A 27 5.09 -11.74 3.18
C SER A 27 5.08 -11.06 4.54
N ILE A 28 4.69 -11.77 5.59
CA ILE A 28 4.73 -11.29 6.97
C ILE A 28 6.17 -11.00 7.39
N HIS A 29 7.11 -11.88 7.07
CA HIS A 29 8.54 -11.68 7.36
C HIS A 29 9.07 -10.42 6.68
N ALA A 30 8.76 -10.22 5.39
CA ALA A 30 9.16 -9.01 4.65
C ALA A 30 8.57 -7.74 5.26
N MET A 31 7.33 -7.80 5.76
CA MET A 31 6.67 -6.68 6.44
C MET A 31 7.33 -6.34 7.78
N LEU A 32 7.72 -7.35 8.56
CA LEU A 32 8.30 -7.16 9.91
C LEU A 32 9.81 -6.91 9.88
N HIS A 33 10.51 -7.35 8.84
CA HIS A 33 11.96 -7.21 8.67
C HIS A 33 12.32 -6.64 7.29
N PRO A 34 11.76 -5.49 6.90
CA PRO A 34 12.04 -4.91 5.60
C PRO A 34 13.49 -4.42 5.54
N ARG A 35 14.16 -4.63 4.40
CA ARG A 35 15.45 -4.02 4.10
C ARG A 35 15.31 -2.66 3.43
N ASN A 36 14.23 -2.48 2.69
CA ASN A 36 13.93 -1.26 1.97
C ASN A 36 12.47 -0.87 2.17
N ILE A 37 12.26 0.39 2.57
CA ILE A 37 10.92 0.94 2.83
C ILE A 37 10.67 2.12 1.90
N VAL A 38 9.52 2.14 1.23
CA VAL A 38 9.00 3.32 0.56
C VAL A 38 7.94 4.00 1.43
N LEU A 39 8.05 5.31 1.60
CA LEU A 39 7.04 6.13 2.27
C LEU A 39 6.28 6.96 1.22
N VAL A 40 5.07 6.54 0.91
CA VAL A 40 4.18 7.23 -0.04
C VAL A 40 3.40 8.32 0.68
N GLY A 41 3.47 9.53 0.14
CA GLY A 41 2.94 10.72 0.80
C GLY A 41 3.94 11.33 1.79
N ALA A 42 5.22 11.01 1.63
CA ALA A 42 6.29 11.59 2.43
C ALA A 42 6.25 13.13 2.39
N THR A 43 6.50 13.75 3.53
CA THR A 43 6.52 15.19 3.68
C THR A 43 7.40 15.58 4.89
N ASP A 44 8.00 16.74 4.81
CA ASP A 44 8.73 17.41 5.89
C ASP A 44 7.86 18.38 6.71
N LYS A 45 6.56 18.47 6.39
CA LYS A 45 5.64 19.36 7.12
C LYS A 45 5.42 18.86 8.55
N PRO A 46 5.77 19.66 9.57
CA PRO A 46 5.62 19.28 10.97
C PRO A 46 4.21 18.88 11.34
N GLY A 47 4.09 17.82 12.15
CA GLY A 47 2.80 17.34 12.68
C GLY A 47 2.03 16.43 11.75
N ASN A 48 2.55 16.15 10.55
CA ASN A 48 1.97 15.15 9.64
C ASN A 48 2.31 13.72 10.08
N TYR A 49 1.42 12.77 9.83
CA TYR A 49 1.67 11.35 10.14
C TYR A 49 2.89 10.80 9.40
N ALA A 50 3.07 11.16 8.13
CA ALA A 50 4.22 10.71 7.34
C ALA A 50 5.55 11.20 7.95
N GLU A 51 5.60 12.44 8.43
CA GLU A 51 6.77 12.99 9.14
C GLU A 51 7.05 12.21 10.44
N ARG A 52 6.02 11.84 11.19
CA ARG A 52 6.18 11.05 12.43
C ARG A 52 6.75 9.65 12.16
N PHE A 53 6.28 8.98 11.09
CA PHE A 53 6.85 7.69 10.67
C PHE A 53 8.31 7.81 10.29
N TRP A 54 8.63 8.82 9.51
CA TRP A 54 10.00 9.10 9.13
C TRP A 54 10.91 9.32 10.33
N ASN A 55 10.49 10.21 11.22
CA ASN A 55 11.26 10.52 12.43
C ASN A 55 11.48 9.28 13.32
N ASN A 56 10.50 8.38 13.40
CA ASN A 56 10.67 7.12 14.12
C ASN A 56 11.71 6.22 13.46
N LEU A 57 11.66 6.06 12.13
CA LEU A 57 12.65 5.25 11.40
C LEU A 57 14.07 5.78 11.60
N VAL A 58 14.25 7.10 11.56
CA VAL A 58 15.53 7.75 11.83
C VAL A 58 15.95 7.60 13.29
N LYS A 59 15.04 7.89 14.24
CA LYS A 59 15.29 7.81 15.69
C LYS A 59 15.74 6.40 16.12
N TYR A 60 15.10 5.38 15.58
CA TYR A 60 15.42 3.98 15.88
C TYR A 60 16.48 3.40 14.95
N LYS A 61 17.18 4.25 14.18
CA LYS A 61 18.31 3.89 13.32
C LYS A 61 17.99 2.72 12.38
N PHE A 62 16.88 2.84 11.65
CA PHE A 62 16.58 1.86 10.62
C PHE A 62 17.78 1.76 9.66
N ALA A 63 18.36 0.56 9.56
CA ALA A 63 19.61 0.33 8.84
C ALA A 63 19.41 0.12 7.32
N GLY A 64 18.16 0.07 6.85
CA GLY A 64 17.81 -0.18 5.45
C GLY A 64 17.68 1.06 4.60
N GLY A 65 17.31 0.86 3.34
CA GLY A 65 17.00 1.95 2.40
C GLY A 65 15.64 2.59 2.71
N LEU A 66 15.61 3.94 2.71
CA LEU A 66 14.40 4.74 2.88
C LEU A 66 14.17 5.56 1.61
N TYR A 67 12.98 5.41 1.02
CA TYR A 67 12.63 6.04 -0.25
C TYR A 67 11.36 6.89 -0.10
N PRO A 68 11.48 8.21 0.08
CA PRO A 68 10.32 9.09 0.12
C PRO A 68 9.72 9.25 -1.28
N VAL A 69 8.39 9.11 -1.38
CA VAL A 69 7.63 9.35 -2.61
C VAL A 69 6.69 10.52 -2.39
N ASN A 70 6.90 11.57 -3.19
CA ASN A 70 6.04 12.75 -3.24
C ASN A 70 6.15 13.39 -4.64
N PRO A 71 5.03 13.56 -5.37
CA PRO A 71 5.05 14.12 -6.73
C PRO A 71 5.56 15.55 -6.81
N SER A 72 5.54 16.29 -5.70
CA SER A 72 5.81 17.74 -5.66
C SER A 72 7.17 18.11 -5.05
N ALA A 73 7.95 17.13 -4.57
CA ALA A 73 9.20 17.41 -3.87
C ALA A 73 10.39 16.69 -4.54
N GLY A 74 11.50 17.39 -4.68
CA GLY A 74 12.78 16.79 -5.15
C GLY A 74 13.59 16.17 -4.02
N GLU A 75 13.44 16.71 -2.80
CA GLU A 75 14.09 16.24 -1.58
C GLU A 75 13.13 16.34 -0.40
N ILE A 76 13.16 15.37 0.50
CA ILE A 76 12.39 15.35 1.73
C ILE A 76 13.31 14.81 2.83
N LEU A 77 13.42 15.57 3.93
CA LEU A 77 14.17 15.19 5.13
C LEU A 77 15.62 14.74 4.82
N GLY A 78 16.27 15.42 3.88
CA GLY A 78 17.64 15.14 3.48
C GLY A 78 17.83 13.98 2.52
N LEU A 79 16.74 13.37 2.03
CA LEU A 79 16.81 12.31 1.02
C LEU A 79 16.14 12.72 -0.30
N LYS A 80 16.67 12.21 -1.39
CA LYS A 80 16.03 12.33 -2.70
C LYS A 80 14.61 11.78 -2.64
N ALA A 81 13.63 12.62 -3.00
CA ALA A 81 12.25 12.19 -3.17
C ALA A 81 12.00 11.72 -4.61
N TYR A 82 11.14 10.74 -4.75
CA TYR A 82 10.75 10.18 -6.04
C TYR A 82 9.33 10.59 -6.38
N PRO A 83 9.04 10.99 -7.62
CA PRO A 83 7.68 11.35 -8.03
C PRO A 83 6.71 10.16 -7.97
N LYS A 84 7.21 8.96 -8.27
CA LYS A 84 6.45 7.70 -8.32
C LYS A 84 7.25 6.55 -7.73
N ILE A 85 6.56 5.51 -7.30
CA ILE A 85 7.18 4.29 -6.78
C ILE A 85 8.08 3.63 -7.83
N GLY A 86 7.63 3.58 -9.08
CA GLY A 86 8.40 2.98 -10.19
C GLY A 86 9.73 3.67 -10.50
N ASP A 87 9.90 4.94 -10.10
CA ASP A 87 11.13 5.70 -10.34
C ASP A 87 12.27 5.35 -9.36
N ILE A 88 11.99 4.59 -8.31
CA ILE A 88 12.98 4.19 -7.30
C ILE A 88 14.08 3.31 -7.92
N GLY A 89 13.73 2.42 -8.85
CA GLY A 89 14.68 1.57 -9.56
C GLY A 89 15.44 0.57 -8.68
N ARG A 90 14.93 0.28 -7.49
CA ARG A 90 15.51 -0.66 -6.51
C ARG A 90 14.43 -1.52 -5.91
N PRO A 91 14.74 -2.77 -5.48
CA PRO A 91 13.78 -3.60 -4.75
C PRO A 91 13.33 -2.91 -3.46
N VAL A 92 12.02 -2.92 -3.21
CA VAL A 92 11.39 -2.43 -1.98
C VAL A 92 10.59 -3.55 -1.36
N ASP A 93 10.73 -3.74 -0.05
CA ASP A 93 10.07 -4.83 0.68
C ASP A 93 8.74 -4.39 1.28
N LEU A 94 8.65 -3.15 1.74
CA LEU A 94 7.50 -2.60 2.44
C LEU A 94 7.14 -1.21 1.92
N ALA A 95 5.86 -1.00 1.62
CA ALA A 95 5.29 0.32 1.41
C ALA A 95 4.54 0.80 2.66
N ILE A 96 4.82 2.02 3.11
CA ILE A 96 4.02 2.73 4.10
C ILE A 96 3.28 3.84 3.34
N ILE A 97 1.96 3.77 3.31
CA ILE A 97 1.10 4.66 2.50
C ILE A 97 0.35 5.61 3.43
N VAL A 98 0.66 6.90 3.33
CA VAL A 98 0.08 7.97 4.15
C VAL A 98 -0.43 9.08 3.24
N ILE A 99 -1.51 8.80 2.52
CA ILE A 99 -2.14 9.71 1.55
C ILE A 99 -3.66 9.68 1.72
N PRO A 100 -4.42 10.64 1.19
CA PRO A 100 -5.89 10.58 1.22
C PRO A 100 -6.42 9.29 0.59
N ALA A 101 -7.46 8.69 1.20
CA ALA A 101 -8.01 7.37 0.85
C ALA A 101 -8.27 7.19 -0.64
N LYS A 102 -8.78 8.22 -1.33
CA LYS A 102 -9.08 8.19 -2.77
C LYS A 102 -7.87 7.86 -3.67
N PHE A 103 -6.65 8.05 -3.19
CA PHE A 103 -5.43 7.77 -3.94
C PHE A 103 -4.80 6.42 -3.58
N VAL A 104 -5.27 5.77 -2.50
CA VAL A 104 -4.71 4.51 -2.00
C VAL A 104 -4.82 3.37 -3.01
N PRO A 105 -5.97 3.14 -3.70
CA PRO A 105 -6.07 2.06 -4.66
C PRO A 105 -5.04 2.18 -5.80
N ALA A 106 -4.84 3.37 -6.34
CA ALA A 106 -3.83 3.62 -7.38
C ALA A 106 -2.41 3.34 -6.87
N SER A 107 -2.08 3.81 -5.66
CA SER A 107 -0.77 3.57 -5.05
C SER A 107 -0.50 2.09 -4.77
N LEU A 108 -1.51 1.32 -4.36
CA LEU A 108 -1.36 -0.13 -4.17
C LEU A 108 -1.11 -0.86 -5.50
N ARG A 109 -1.75 -0.43 -6.60
CA ARG A 109 -1.45 -0.96 -7.94
C ARG A 109 -0.01 -0.64 -8.37
N GLU A 110 0.47 0.57 -8.09
CA GLU A 110 1.89 0.91 -8.32
C GLU A 110 2.83 0.04 -7.49
N CYS A 111 2.52 -0.21 -6.21
CA CYS A 111 3.28 -1.12 -5.35
C CYS A 111 3.34 -2.53 -5.95
N ALA A 112 2.20 -3.06 -6.38
CA ALA A 112 2.13 -4.38 -7.00
C ALA A 112 2.94 -4.45 -8.30
N ALA A 113 2.84 -3.43 -9.17
CA ALA A 113 3.62 -3.33 -10.40
C ALA A 113 5.13 -3.24 -10.15
N ALA A 114 5.55 -2.61 -9.04
CA ALA A 114 6.94 -2.53 -8.60
C ALA A 114 7.42 -3.80 -7.86
N GLY A 115 6.57 -4.81 -7.68
CA GLY A 115 6.90 -6.06 -7.00
C GLY A 115 6.95 -5.97 -5.48
N ILE A 116 6.41 -4.90 -4.89
CA ILE A 116 6.31 -4.74 -3.43
C ILE A 116 5.23 -5.68 -2.90
N LYS A 117 5.59 -6.54 -1.97
CA LYS A 117 4.70 -7.61 -1.49
C LYS A 117 3.91 -7.28 -0.23
N SER A 118 4.29 -6.21 0.46
CA SER A 118 3.66 -5.81 1.71
C SER A 118 3.43 -4.30 1.75
N ALA A 119 2.23 -3.89 2.20
CA ALA A 119 1.90 -2.49 2.38
C ALA A 119 1.16 -2.28 3.70
N VAL A 120 1.48 -1.17 4.37
CA VAL A 120 0.74 -0.66 5.53
C VAL A 120 0.10 0.65 5.12
N VAL A 121 -1.23 0.68 5.13
CA VAL A 121 -2.01 1.86 4.77
C VAL A 121 -2.45 2.59 6.04
N ILE A 122 -2.08 3.86 6.14
CA ILE A 122 -2.42 4.73 7.26
C ILE A 122 -3.14 5.96 6.70
N SER A 123 -4.37 5.73 6.31
CA SER A 123 -5.22 6.73 5.66
C SER A 123 -6.61 6.68 6.26
N ALA A 124 -7.21 7.84 6.48
CA ALA A 124 -8.61 7.98 6.83
C ALA A 124 -9.43 8.29 5.57
N GLY A 125 -10.73 7.97 5.60
CA GLY A 125 -11.64 8.23 4.50
C GLY A 125 -12.15 6.97 3.82
N PHE A 126 -12.07 5.83 4.52
CA PHE A 126 -12.66 4.55 4.10
C PHE A 126 -14.08 4.39 4.69
N LYS A 127 -14.47 3.21 5.08
CA LYS A 127 -15.82 2.88 5.57
C LYS A 127 -16.32 3.83 6.67
N GLU A 128 -15.42 4.32 7.53
CA GLU A 128 -15.73 5.30 8.58
C GLU A 128 -16.20 6.67 8.03
N ALA A 129 -15.90 6.98 6.77
CA ALA A 129 -16.33 8.22 6.10
C ALA A 129 -17.67 8.11 5.36
N GLY A 130 -18.35 6.95 5.45
CA GLY A 130 -19.66 6.73 4.84
C GLY A 130 -19.62 5.96 3.52
N LYS A 131 -20.63 6.17 2.66
CA LYS A 131 -20.85 5.35 1.45
C LYS A 131 -19.67 5.37 0.47
N ASP A 132 -19.14 6.53 0.18
CA ASP A 132 -18.03 6.68 -0.77
C ASP A 132 -16.76 6.00 -0.23
N GLY A 133 -16.50 6.13 1.05
CA GLY A 133 -15.40 5.44 1.72
C GLY A 133 -15.56 3.93 1.75
N THR A 134 -16.79 3.43 1.87
CA THR A 134 -17.09 1.99 1.77
C THR A 134 -16.75 1.45 0.39
N LEU A 135 -17.09 2.18 -0.68
CA LEU A 135 -16.73 1.78 -2.06
C LEU A 135 -15.22 1.72 -2.26
N LEU A 136 -14.48 2.69 -1.72
CA LEU A 136 -13.02 2.66 -1.75
C LEU A 136 -12.43 1.46 -1.00
N GLU A 137 -12.99 1.09 0.14
CA GLU A 137 -12.54 -0.08 0.90
C GLU A 137 -12.83 -1.38 0.15
N GLU A 138 -13.98 -1.48 -0.53
CA GLU A 138 -14.30 -2.64 -1.37
C GLU A 138 -13.31 -2.78 -2.56
N GLU A 139 -12.82 -1.68 -3.11
CA GLU A 139 -11.81 -1.69 -4.18
C GLU A 139 -10.46 -2.26 -3.72
N LEU A 140 -10.18 -2.27 -2.42
CA LEU A 140 -8.93 -2.80 -1.85
C LEU A 140 -8.96 -4.32 -1.64
N LYS A 141 -10.13 -4.94 -1.68
CA LYS A 141 -10.33 -6.39 -1.47
C LYS A 141 -10.15 -7.16 -2.77
#